data_be142c0462cc4d65f4f00f313f264d95
#
_entry.id   be142c0462cc4d65f4f00f313f264d95
#
_cell.length_a   1.000
_cell.length_b   1.000
_cell.length_c   1.000
_cell.angle_alpha   90.00
_cell.angle_beta   90.00
_cell.angle_gamma   90.00
#
_symmetry.space_group_name_H-M   'P 1'
#
loop_
_entity.id
_entity.type
_entity.pdbx_description
1 polymer ?
#
loop_
_entity_poly.entity_id
_entity_poly.type
_entity_poly.pdbx_seq_one_letter_code
_entity_poly.pdbx_strand_id
1 'polypeptide(L)'
;VDSFTLSELKKLDAGFRWSPDNSSTYPLRNKGVKIPTLTEVFKAFPDSRINIELKSSQVNTIQDLCRTVRVNGMSEKVLIACFDAGKLVEFRSVCPEVATSAGASEAVTFYWLQWAHLESAYSPSAQALQIPEAYGDYRIATTRFCNAAHGRNMRVHVWTVNDIESMQRLIDLGVDGIMTDYPDRLLNIIKKNS
;
A
#
# COMPACT_ATOMS: atom_id res chain seq x y z
N VAL A 1 -12.43 14.22 -5.07
CA VAL A 1 -11.16 14.96 -4.89
C VAL A 1 -10.81 15.68 -6.17
N ASP A 2 -10.89 15.02 -7.31
CA ASP A 2 -10.47 15.54 -8.63
C ASP A 2 -11.25 16.80 -9.11
N SER A 3 -12.40 17.09 -8.50
CA SER A 3 -13.24 18.28 -8.81
C SER A 3 -12.88 19.51 -7.96
N PHE A 4 -11.91 19.41 -7.06
CA PHE A 4 -11.54 20.47 -6.14
C PHE A 4 -10.12 20.99 -6.43
N THR A 5 -9.95 22.29 -6.28
CA THR A 5 -8.62 22.92 -6.23
C THR A 5 -7.94 22.59 -4.90
N LEU A 6 -6.61 22.70 -4.84
CA LEU A 6 -5.86 22.53 -3.59
C LEU A 6 -6.36 23.50 -2.49
N SER A 7 -6.65 24.74 -2.85
CA SER A 7 -7.17 25.75 -1.90
C SER A 7 -8.51 25.35 -1.30
N GLU A 8 -9.40 24.73 -2.08
CA GLU A 8 -10.68 24.22 -1.61
C GLU A 8 -10.49 22.99 -0.71
N LEU A 9 -9.61 22.04 -1.12
CA LEU A 9 -9.29 20.86 -0.29
C LEU A 9 -8.70 21.26 1.07
N LYS A 10 -7.84 22.28 1.12
CA LYS A 10 -7.28 22.80 2.36
C LYS A 10 -8.30 23.47 3.31
N LYS A 11 -9.46 23.85 2.80
CA LYS A 11 -10.57 24.38 3.63
C LYS A 11 -11.39 23.25 4.28
N LEU A 12 -11.36 22.04 3.73
CA LEU A 12 -12.13 20.92 4.27
C LEU A 12 -11.59 20.48 5.63
N ASP A 13 -12.48 19.96 6.45
CA ASP A 13 -12.16 19.29 7.71
C ASP A 13 -12.02 17.78 7.47
N ALA A 14 -10.79 17.28 7.45
CA ALA A 14 -10.52 15.85 7.23
C ALA A 14 -11.02 14.97 8.39
N GLY A 15 -11.18 15.55 9.59
CA GLY A 15 -11.71 14.87 10.76
C GLY A 15 -13.24 14.88 10.87
N PHE A 16 -13.96 15.52 9.94
CA PHE A 16 -15.39 15.81 10.08
C PHE A 16 -16.27 14.56 10.28
N ARG A 17 -15.96 13.48 9.59
CA ARG A 17 -16.71 12.21 9.64
C ARG A 17 -15.96 11.09 10.36
N TRP A 18 -14.75 11.34 10.84
CA TRP A 18 -13.99 10.31 11.53
C TRP A 18 -14.60 10.00 12.90
N SER A 19 -14.83 8.72 13.17
CA SER A 19 -15.45 8.22 14.39
C SER A 19 -14.76 6.91 14.80
N PRO A 20 -14.35 6.76 16.08
CA PRO A 20 -13.79 5.51 16.60
C PRO A 20 -14.85 4.49 17.00
N ASP A 21 -16.14 4.88 17.05
CA ASP A 21 -17.25 4.16 17.70
C ASP A 21 -18.50 4.08 16.80
N ASN A 22 -18.33 3.71 15.54
CA ASN A 22 -19.40 3.52 14.56
C ASN A 22 -20.36 4.73 14.46
N SER A 23 -19.81 5.93 14.36
CA SER A 23 -20.55 7.18 14.23
C SER A 23 -21.30 7.66 15.47
N SER A 24 -20.98 7.14 16.67
CA SER A 24 -21.54 7.61 17.93
C SER A 24 -20.89 8.92 18.38
N THR A 25 -19.57 9.06 18.19
CA THR A 25 -18.83 10.31 18.48
C THR A 25 -17.93 10.74 17.32
N TYR A 26 -17.59 12.03 17.26
CA TYR A 26 -16.74 12.63 16.23
C TYR A 26 -15.66 13.52 16.86
N PRO A 27 -14.67 12.94 17.56
CA PRO A 27 -13.73 13.70 18.39
C PRO A 27 -12.79 14.62 17.60
N LEU A 28 -12.61 14.37 16.28
CA LEU A 28 -11.74 15.18 15.42
C LEU A 28 -12.51 16.26 14.63
N ARG A 29 -13.84 16.29 14.71
CA ARG A 29 -14.66 17.29 14.02
C ARG A 29 -14.34 18.70 14.52
N ASN A 30 -14.11 19.63 13.60
CA ASN A 30 -13.73 21.02 13.88
C ASN A 30 -12.45 21.19 14.72
N LYS A 31 -11.54 20.20 14.69
CA LYS A 31 -10.23 20.27 15.37
C LYS A 31 -9.10 20.74 14.46
N GLY A 32 -9.42 21.25 13.29
CA GLY A 32 -8.42 21.78 12.35
C GLY A 32 -7.64 20.72 11.57
N VAL A 33 -8.11 19.46 11.56
CA VAL A 33 -7.46 18.39 10.78
C VAL A 33 -7.63 18.69 9.28
N LYS A 34 -6.52 18.77 8.56
CA LYS A 34 -6.48 19.12 7.13
C LYS A 34 -6.02 17.94 6.28
N ILE A 35 -6.45 17.92 5.01
CA ILE A 35 -5.93 16.99 4.01
C ILE A 35 -4.50 17.44 3.67
N PRO A 36 -3.47 16.62 3.93
CA PRO A 36 -2.09 16.97 3.59
C PRO A 36 -1.83 16.81 2.09
N THR A 37 -0.91 17.59 1.56
CA THR A 37 -0.25 17.28 0.29
C THR A 37 0.80 16.20 0.50
N LEU A 38 1.19 15.49 -0.57
CA LEU A 38 2.25 14.50 -0.49
C LEU A 38 3.58 15.10 -0.01
N THR A 39 3.92 16.32 -0.46
CA THR A 39 5.11 17.05 0.01
C THR A 39 5.07 17.35 1.52
N GLU A 40 3.90 17.69 2.07
CA GLU A 40 3.74 17.89 3.52
C GLU A 40 3.95 16.59 4.28
N VAL A 41 3.45 15.46 3.75
CA VAL A 41 3.69 14.12 4.34
C VAL A 41 5.18 13.78 4.31
N PHE A 42 5.86 13.96 3.20
CA PHE A 42 7.29 13.70 3.09
C PHE A 42 8.14 14.54 4.04
N LYS A 43 7.79 15.83 4.21
CA LYS A 43 8.46 16.72 5.18
C LYS A 43 8.22 16.32 6.63
N ALA A 44 7.02 15.82 6.94
CA ALA A 44 6.68 15.37 8.29
C ALA A 44 7.34 14.02 8.65
N PHE A 45 7.57 13.16 7.65
CA PHE A 45 8.09 11.80 7.83
C PHE A 45 9.27 11.50 6.88
N PRO A 46 10.38 12.27 6.95
CA PRO A 46 11.47 12.18 5.97
C PRO A 46 12.22 10.84 6.00
N ASP A 47 12.17 10.13 7.14
CA ASP A 47 12.88 8.86 7.33
C ASP A 47 11.97 7.64 7.28
N SER A 48 10.68 7.84 7.09
CA SER A 48 9.71 6.75 7.01
C SER A 48 9.64 6.16 5.59
N ARG A 49 9.43 4.84 5.51
CA ARG A 49 8.99 4.20 4.28
C ARG A 49 7.51 4.42 4.12
N ILE A 50 7.08 4.82 2.91
CA ILE A 50 5.69 5.21 2.65
C ILE A 50 5.15 4.41 1.47
N ASN A 51 4.01 3.76 1.68
CA ASN A 51 3.23 3.14 0.62
C ASN A 51 2.21 4.16 0.08
N ILE A 52 2.21 4.38 -1.23
CA ILE A 52 1.35 5.36 -1.89
C ILE A 52 0.48 4.65 -2.92
N GLU A 53 -0.83 4.68 -2.72
CA GLU A 53 -1.77 4.14 -3.71
C GLU A 53 -2.22 5.22 -4.68
N LEU A 54 -1.94 5.01 -5.97
CA LEU A 54 -2.39 5.87 -7.06
C LEU A 54 -3.83 5.52 -7.44
N LYS A 55 -4.77 6.40 -7.10
CA LYS A 55 -6.21 6.25 -7.37
C LYS A 55 -6.73 7.16 -8.48
N SER A 56 -6.01 8.25 -8.76
CA SER A 56 -6.43 9.25 -9.75
C SER A 56 -6.36 8.71 -11.19
N SER A 57 -7.31 9.17 -12.01
CA SER A 57 -7.34 8.94 -13.45
C SER A 57 -6.98 10.19 -14.27
N GLN A 58 -6.57 11.28 -13.61
CA GLN A 58 -6.25 12.53 -14.29
C GLN A 58 -4.96 12.44 -15.11
N VAL A 59 -4.93 13.19 -16.20
CA VAL A 59 -3.74 13.34 -17.06
C VAL A 59 -2.59 13.95 -16.23
N ASN A 60 -1.37 13.50 -16.45
CA ASN A 60 -0.13 13.92 -15.79
C ASN A 60 0.03 13.54 -14.31
N THR A 61 -0.94 12.85 -13.68
CA THR A 61 -0.80 12.44 -12.27
C THR A 61 0.47 11.59 -12.03
N ILE A 62 0.82 10.73 -12.98
CA ILE A 62 2.01 9.86 -12.89
C ILE A 62 3.29 10.68 -12.93
N GLN A 63 3.39 11.63 -13.86
CA GLN A 63 4.55 12.52 -14.01
C GLN A 63 4.71 13.44 -12.79
N ASP A 64 3.61 13.96 -12.27
CA ASP A 64 3.61 14.82 -11.08
C ASP A 64 3.95 14.05 -9.81
N LEU A 65 3.48 12.82 -9.67
CA LEU A 65 3.84 11.92 -8.57
C LEU A 65 5.35 11.62 -8.62
N CYS A 66 5.87 11.19 -9.78
CA CYS A 66 7.30 10.92 -9.96
C CYS A 66 8.15 12.14 -9.61
N ARG A 67 7.80 13.31 -10.14
CA ARG A 67 8.48 14.57 -9.84
C ARG A 67 8.46 14.88 -8.35
N THR A 68 7.30 14.72 -7.70
CA THR A 68 7.16 14.99 -6.27
C THR A 68 8.03 14.06 -5.43
N VAL A 69 8.10 12.77 -5.77
CA VAL A 69 8.96 11.80 -5.11
C VAL A 69 10.44 12.19 -5.25
N ARG A 70 10.88 12.50 -6.48
CA ARG A 70 12.28 12.89 -6.78
C ARG A 70 12.72 14.16 -6.04
N VAL A 71 11.93 15.24 -6.14
CA VAL A 71 12.32 16.53 -5.55
C VAL A 71 12.35 16.53 -4.02
N ASN A 72 11.65 15.56 -3.39
CA ASN A 72 11.69 15.37 -1.95
C ASN A 72 12.71 14.30 -1.49
N GLY A 73 13.49 13.71 -2.40
CA GLY A 73 14.52 12.69 -2.08
C GLY A 73 13.94 11.38 -1.54
N MET A 74 12.71 11.01 -1.96
CA MET A 74 11.97 9.87 -1.41
C MET A 74 11.99 8.63 -2.30
N SER A 75 12.77 8.60 -3.39
CA SER A 75 12.74 7.52 -4.38
C SER A 75 13.01 6.14 -3.78
N GLU A 76 13.90 6.02 -2.81
CA GLU A 76 14.22 4.75 -2.14
C GLU A 76 13.34 4.43 -0.92
N LYS A 77 12.48 5.37 -0.54
CA LYS A 77 11.64 5.27 0.67
C LYS A 77 10.16 5.07 0.36
N VAL A 78 9.76 5.14 -0.91
CA VAL A 78 8.36 4.95 -1.31
C VAL A 78 8.16 3.68 -2.12
N LEU A 79 6.96 3.13 -2.02
CA LEU A 79 6.44 2.08 -2.88
C LEU A 79 5.13 2.56 -3.47
N ILE A 80 5.02 2.55 -4.81
CA ILE A 80 3.81 2.99 -5.49
C ILE A 80 2.92 1.78 -5.79
N ALA A 81 1.68 1.88 -5.38
CA ALA A 81 0.65 0.87 -5.60
C ALA A 81 -0.45 1.41 -6.51
N CYS A 82 -1.03 0.54 -7.31
CA CYS A 82 -2.23 0.79 -8.09
C CYS A 82 -2.90 -0.54 -8.45
N PHE A 83 -4.23 -0.57 -8.44
CA PHE A 83 -4.95 -1.75 -8.95
C PHE A 83 -4.81 -1.89 -10.48
N ASP A 84 -4.71 -0.77 -11.19
CA ASP A 84 -4.53 -0.73 -12.65
C ASP A 84 -3.05 -1.00 -13.00
N ALA A 85 -2.80 -2.18 -13.56
CA ALA A 85 -1.45 -2.58 -14.00
C ALA A 85 -0.92 -1.68 -15.14
N GLY A 86 -1.79 -1.14 -16.00
CA GLY A 86 -1.38 -0.23 -17.07
C GLY A 86 -0.76 1.06 -16.54
N LYS A 87 -1.34 1.63 -15.48
CA LYS A 87 -0.76 2.80 -14.81
C LYS A 87 0.58 2.50 -14.15
N LEU A 88 0.75 1.30 -13.60
CA LEU A 88 2.04 0.90 -13.04
C LEU A 88 3.10 0.70 -14.12
N VAL A 89 2.73 0.16 -15.29
CA VAL A 89 3.63 0.09 -16.45
C VAL A 89 4.07 1.49 -16.88
N GLU A 90 3.12 2.44 -17.00
CA GLU A 90 3.43 3.84 -17.30
C GLU A 90 4.32 4.46 -16.22
N PHE A 91 4.00 4.27 -14.92
CA PHE A 91 4.80 4.80 -13.83
C PHE A 91 6.24 4.27 -13.86
N ARG A 92 6.43 2.96 -14.05
CA ARG A 92 7.78 2.35 -14.17
C ARG A 92 8.57 2.89 -15.35
N SER A 93 7.91 3.29 -16.44
CA SER A 93 8.59 3.91 -17.59
C SER A 93 9.08 5.34 -17.30
N VAL A 94 8.35 6.09 -16.48
CA VAL A 94 8.65 7.49 -16.12
C VAL A 94 9.60 7.56 -14.91
N CYS A 95 9.47 6.61 -13.99
CA CYS A 95 10.13 6.61 -12.68
C CYS A 95 10.73 5.23 -12.34
N PRO A 96 11.66 4.69 -13.15
CA PRO A 96 12.15 3.32 -13.03
C PRO A 96 12.93 3.04 -11.73
N GLU A 97 13.42 4.08 -11.05
CA GLU A 97 14.14 3.99 -9.79
C GLU A 97 13.23 3.81 -8.57
N VAL A 98 11.91 3.99 -8.73
CA VAL A 98 10.97 3.89 -7.61
C VAL A 98 10.28 2.53 -7.60
N ALA A 99 10.29 1.89 -6.44
CA ALA A 99 9.65 0.59 -6.25
C ALA A 99 8.13 0.64 -6.48
N THR A 100 7.59 -0.42 -7.07
CA THR A 100 6.13 -0.56 -7.30
C THR A 100 5.59 -1.87 -6.76
N SER A 101 4.31 -1.89 -6.41
CA SER A 101 3.58 -3.15 -6.23
C SER A 101 3.18 -3.74 -7.58
N ALA A 102 2.82 -5.02 -7.57
CA ALA A 102 2.09 -5.63 -8.68
C ALA A 102 0.68 -5.05 -8.77
N GLY A 103 0.21 -4.79 -9.98
CA GLY A 103 -1.19 -4.48 -10.25
C GLY A 103 -2.07 -5.73 -10.18
N ALA A 104 -3.40 -5.56 -10.25
CA ALA A 104 -4.33 -6.68 -10.07
C ALA A 104 -4.07 -7.84 -11.05
N SER A 105 -3.89 -7.55 -12.33
CA SER A 105 -3.63 -8.60 -13.34
C SER A 105 -2.28 -9.30 -13.14
N GLU A 106 -1.24 -8.57 -12.72
CA GLU A 106 0.07 -9.13 -12.40
C GLU A 106 -0.01 -10.07 -11.19
N ALA A 107 -0.72 -9.66 -10.13
CA ALA A 107 -0.93 -10.47 -8.93
C ALA A 107 -1.74 -11.74 -9.21
N VAL A 108 -2.80 -11.66 -10.02
CA VAL A 108 -3.61 -12.81 -10.45
C VAL A 108 -2.77 -13.77 -11.29
N THR A 109 -1.97 -13.25 -12.23
CA THR A 109 -1.07 -14.08 -13.04
C THR A 109 -0.09 -14.83 -12.16
N PHE A 110 0.55 -14.14 -11.22
CA PHE A 110 1.46 -14.77 -10.26
C PHE A 110 0.76 -15.83 -9.40
N TYR A 111 -0.46 -15.54 -8.91
CA TYR A 111 -1.24 -16.49 -8.13
C TYR A 111 -1.46 -17.81 -8.87
N TRP A 112 -1.84 -17.79 -10.14
CA TRP A 112 -2.06 -19.01 -10.92
C TRP A 112 -0.75 -19.73 -11.25
N LEU A 113 0.31 -19.00 -11.56
CA LEU A 113 1.61 -19.61 -11.83
C LEU A 113 2.17 -20.32 -10.59
N GLN A 114 2.11 -19.69 -9.40
CA GLN A 114 2.56 -20.35 -8.18
C GLN A 114 1.68 -21.54 -7.82
N TRP A 115 0.38 -21.46 -8.07
CA TRP A 115 -0.54 -22.59 -7.85
C TRP A 115 -0.17 -23.79 -8.73
N ALA A 116 0.17 -23.54 -9.99
CA ALA A 116 0.60 -24.55 -10.96
C ALA A 116 2.08 -24.98 -10.80
N HIS A 117 2.82 -24.49 -9.79
CA HIS A 117 4.28 -24.71 -9.63
C HIS A 117 5.14 -24.18 -10.79
N LEU A 118 4.70 -23.12 -11.45
CA LEU A 118 5.34 -22.47 -12.59
C LEU A 118 5.85 -21.06 -12.27
N GLU A 119 5.96 -20.69 -10.99
CA GLU A 119 6.43 -19.37 -10.56
C GLU A 119 7.83 -19.00 -11.07
N SER A 120 8.66 -20.00 -11.39
CA SER A 120 9.98 -19.78 -11.99
C SER A 120 9.90 -19.12 -13.39
N ALA A 121 8.80 -19.28 -14.10
CA ALA A 121 8.56 -18.65 -15.39
C ALA A 121 8.08 -17.18 -15.27
N TYR A 122 7.73 -16.72 -14.06
CA TYR A 122 7.29 -15.35 -13.84
C TYR A 122 8.49 -14.40 -13.70
N SER A 123 8.54 -13.39 -14.55
CA SER A 123 9.55 -12.31 -14.47
C SER A 123 8.89 -11.05 -13.90
N PRO A 124 9.04 -10.77 -12.58
CA PRO A 124 8.38 -9.64 -11.96
C PRO A 124 8.96 -8.31 -12.41
N SER A 125 8.09 -7.36 -12.75
CA SER A 125 8.42 -5.93 -12.88
C SER A 125 8.17 -5.17 -11.57
N ALA A 126 7.52 -5.82 -10.62
CA ALA A 126 7.16 -5.27 -9.31
C ALA A 126 8.08 -5.78 -8.21
N GLN A 127 8.28 -4.96 -7.19
CA GLN A 127 9.06 -5.31 -6.00
C GLN A 127 8.20 -5.91 -4.88
N ALA A 128 6.86 -5.72 -4.94
CA ALA A 128 5.96 -6.25 -3.92
C ALA A 128 4.63 -6.75 -4.52
N LEU A 129 4.06 -7.75 -3.87
CA LEU A 129 2.68 -8.19 -4.04
C LEU A 129 1.87 -7.66 -2.86
N GLN A 130 0.85 -6.83 -3.14
CA GLN A 130 -0.09 -6.33 -2.13
C GLN A 130 -1.41 -7.06 -2.33
N ILE A 131 -1.71 -8.02 -1.46
CA ILE A 131 -2.78 -8.98 -1.63
C ILE A 131 -3.76 -8.96 -0.45
N PRO A 132 -5.05 -9.32 -0.65
CA PRO A 132 -5.92 -9.64 0.47
C PRO A 132 -5.46 -10.96 1.12
N GLU A 133 -5.80 -11.14 2.39
CA GLU A 133 -5.56 -12.41 3.09
C GLU A 133 -6.26 -13.58 2.39
N ALA A 134 -7.51 -13.34 1.97
CA ALA A 134 -8.34 -14.30 1.25
C ALA A 134 -9.22 -13.59 0.21
N TYR A 135 -9.72 -14.33 -0.75
CA TYR A 135 -10.72 -13.88 -1.72
C TYR A 135 -11.85 -14.89 -1.77
N GLY A 136 -13.01 -14.54 -1.23
CA GLY A 136 -14.08 -15.48 -0.93
C GLY A 136 -13.56 -16.59 0.01
N ASP A 137 -13.78 -17.84 -0.34
CA ASP A 137 -13.34 -19.00 0.44
C ASP A 137 -11.88 -19.39 0.20
N TYR A 138 -11.20 -18.70 -0.73
CA TYR A 138 -9.82 -19.02 -1.10
C TYR A 138 -8.82 -18.20 -0.30
N ARG A 139 -8.00 -18.87 0.52
CA ARG A 139 -6.89 -18.22 1.22
C ARG A 139 -5.74 -17.96 0.24
N ILE A 140 -5.39 -16.68 0.06
CA ILE A 140 -4.32 -16.26 -0.86
C ILE A 140 -2.98 -16.22 -0.12
N ALA A 141 -2.95 -15.60 1.07
CA ALA A 141 -1.76 -15.55 1.90
C ALA A 141 -1.51 -16.94 2.51
N THR A 142 -0.64 -17.72 1.87
CA THR A 142 -0.21 -19.06 2.28
C THR A 142 1.31 -19.15 2.30
N THR A 143 1.88 -20.11 3.06
CA THR A 143 3.34 -20.35 3.08
C THR A 143 3.89 -20.58 1.68
N ARG A 144 3.17 -21.33 0.84
CA ARG A 144 3.57 -21.55 -0.54
C ARG A 144 3.63 -20.26 -1.35
N PHE A 145 2.59 -19.41 -1.24
CA PHE A 145 2.55 -18.12 -1.95
C PHE A 145 3.71 -17.21 -1.53
N CYS A 146 3.95 -17.09 -0.22
CA CYS A 146 5.05 -16.28 0.30
C CYS A 146 6.41 -16.80 -0.18
N ASN A 147 6.66 -18.10 -0.07
CA ASN A 147 7.92 -18.71 -0.52
C ASN A 147 8.14 -18.51 -2.04
N ALA A 148 7.08 -18.67 -2.84
CA ALA A 148 7.13 -18.45 -4.29
C ALA A 148 7.44 -16.98 -4.62
N ALA A 149 6.82 -16.03 -3.91
CA ALA A 149 7.08 -14.60 -4.08
C ALA A 149 8.52 -14.22 -3.69
N HIS A 150 8.97 -14.70 -2.52
CA HIS A 150 10.34 -14.48 -2.05
C HIS A 150 11.37 -15.10 -3.00
N GLY A 151 11.11 -16.28 -3.53
CA GLY A 151 11.95 -16.91 -4.57
C GLY A 151 12.04 -16.12 -5.88
N ARG A 152 11.14 -15.15 -6.09
CA ARG A 152 11.16 -14.20 -7.21
C ARG A 152 11.55 -12.78 -6.78
N ASN A 153 12.14 -12.61 -5.59
CA ASN A 153 12.55 -11.32 -5.00
C ASN A 153 11.40 -10.32 -4.84
N MET A 154 10.16 -10.80 -4.67
CA MET A 154 9.01 -9.95 -4.38
C MET A 154 8.66 -10.03 -2.90
N ARG A 155 8.38 -8.87 -2.29
CA ARG A 155 7.82 -8.77 -0.94
C ARG A 155 6.32 -9.06 -0.96
N VAL A 156 5.81 -9.59 0.15
CA VAL A 156 4.37 -9.85 0.32
C VAL A 156 3.80 -8.95 1.40
N HIS A 157 2.88 -8.07 1.01
CA HIS A 157 2.13 -7.22 1.94
C HIS A 157 0.66 -7.63 1.92
N VAL A 158 0.06 -7.79 3.10
CA VAL A 158 -1.34 -8.24 3.22
C VAL A 158 -2.22 -7.12 3.75
N TRP A 159 -3.37 -6.88 3.11
CA TRP A 159 -4.36 -5.83 3.44
C TRP A 159 -5.80 -6.37 3.45
N THR A 160 -6.73 -5.76 4.17
CA THR A 160 -6.56 -4.97 5.37
C THR A 160 -6.82 -5.87 6.57
N VAL A 161 -5.87 -5.98 7.49
CA VAL A 161 -5.91 -6.97 8.57
C VAL A 161 -6.06 -6.24 9.91
N ASN A 162 -7.18 -6.43 10.59
CA ASN A 162 -7.54 -5.66 11.78
C ASN A 162 -7.64 -6.51 13.06
N ASP A 163 -7.70 -7.83 12.95
CA ASP A 163 -7.75 -8.72 14.09
C ASP A 163 -6.36 -9.26 14.47
N ILE A 164 -6.18 -9.48 15.77
CA ILE A 164 -4.88 -9.86 16.34
C ILE A 164 -4.45 -11.26 15.92
N GLU A 165 -5.40 -12.19 15.79
CA GLU A 165 -5.09 -13.59 15.42
C GLU A 165 -4.56 -13.67 13.98
N SER A 166 -5.22 -12.99 13.04
CA SER A 166 -4.73 -12.89 11.67
C SER A 166 -3.40 -12.17 11.58
N MET A 167 -3.17 -11.09 12.35
CA MET A 167 -1.87 -10.42 12.40
C MET A 167 -0.76 -11.39 12.84
N GLN A 168 -0.95 -12.12 13.95
CA GLN A 168 0.04 -13.08 14.44
C GLN A 168 0.27 -14.18 13.42
N ARG A 169 -0.79 -14.77 12.88
CA ARG A 169 -0.69 -15.82 11.87
C ARG A 169 0.07 -15.38 10.63
N LEU A 170 -0.12 -14.13 10.16
CA LEU A 170 0.59 -13.60 8.99
C LEU A 170 2.06 -13.32 9.30
N ILE A 171 2.38 -12.88 10.52
CA ILE A 171 3.77 -12.73 10.97
C ILE A 171 4.46 -14.11 10.96
N ASP A 172 3.82 -15.14 11.54
CA ASP A 172 4.35 -16.50 11.59
C ASP A 172 4.49 -17.10 10.17
N LEU A 173 3.66 -16.66 9.25
CA LEU A 173 3.71 -17.04 7.82
C LEU A 173 4.91 -16.42 7.09
N GLY A 174 5.51 -15.37 7.63
CA GLY A 174 6.65 -14.68 7.05
C GLY A 174 6.28 -13.64 6.00
N VAL A 175 5.10 -12.99 6.10
CA VAL A 175 4.80 -11.84 5.24
C VAL A 175 5.71 -10.66 5.58
N ASP A 176 6.03 -9.84 4.58
CA ASP A 176 6.94 -8.71 4.75
C ASP A 176 6.24 -7.44 5.28
N GLY A 177 4.93 -7.38 5.16
CA GLY A 177 4.14 -6.24 5.66
C GLY A 177 2.68 -6.57 5.88
N ILE A 178 2.10 -5.89 6.85
CA ILE A 178 0.66 -5.94 7.15
C ILE A 178 0.12 -4.52 7.13
N MET A 179 -0.93 -4.29 6.34
CA MET A 179 -1.68 -3.03 6.32
C MET A 179 -2.90 -3.18 7.24
N THR A 180 -3.03 -2.26 8.18
CA THR A 180 -4.07 -2.30 9.22
C THR A 180 -4.57 -0.90 9.54
N ASP A 181 -5.85 -0.81 9.96
CA ASP A 181 -6.43 0.40 10.55
C ASP A 181 -6.06 0.55 12.04
N TYR A 182 -5.42 -0.48 12.64
CA TYR A 182 -5.04 -0.54 14.06
C TYR A 182 -3.52 -0.77 14.23
N PRO A 183 -2.68 0.21 13.86
CA PRO A 183 -1.22 0.05 13.89
C PRO A 183 -0.66 -0.20 15.29
N ASP A 184 -1.33 0.28 16.34
CA ASP A 184 -1.01 0.04 17.74
C ASP A 184 -1.07 -1.46 18.10
N ARG A 185 -2.09 -2.18 17.60
CA ARG A 185 -2.22 -3.64 17.80
C ARG A 185 -1.04 -4.38 17.17
N LEU A 186 -0.74 -4.08 15.90
CA LEU A 186 0.35 -4.71 15.17
C LEU A 186 1.70 -4.43 15.81
N LEU A 187 1.97 -3.18 16.21
CA LEU A 187 3.21 -2.81 16.90
C LEU A 187 3.39 -3.54 18.24
N ASN A 188 2.30 -3.75 18.98
CA ASN A 188 2.35 -4.51 20.24
C ASN A 188 2.69 -5.99 20.02
N ILE A 189 2.24 -6.60 18.92
CA ILE A 189 2.58 -7.98 18.57
C ILE A 189 4.07 -8.06 18.19
N ILE A 190 4.53 -7.18 17.30
CA ILE A 190 5.94 -7.16 16.84
C ILE A 190 6.90 -6.99 18.03
N LYS A 191 6.61 -6.06 18.95
CA LYS A 191 7.45 -5.83 20.15
C LYS A 191 7.53 -7.03 21.08
N LYS A 192 6.50 -7.89 21.13
CA LYS A 192 6.52 -9.11 21.96
C LYS A 192 7.33 -10.24 21.32
N ASN A 193 7.48 -10.21 20.00
CA ASN A 193 8.17 -11.23 19.22
C ASN A 193 9.64 -10.85 18.92
N SER A 194 10.07 -9.63 19.28
CA SER A 194 11.45 -9.13 19.17
C SER A 194 12.22 -9.29 20.48
#